data_36b74e063feb776f2b1c5f4aec9dc12a
#
_entry.id   36b74e063feb776f2b1c5f4aec9dc12a
#
_cell.length_a   1.000
_cell.length_b   1.000
_cell.length_c   1.000
_cell.angle_alpha   90.00
_cell.angle_beta   90.00
_cell.angle_gamma   90.00
#
_symmetry.space_group_name_H-M   'P 1'
#
loop_
_entity.id
_entity.type
_entity.pdbx_description
1 polymer ?
#
loop_
_entity_poly.entity_id
_entity_poly.type
_entity_poly.pdbx_seq_one_letter_code
_entity_poly.pdbx_strand_id
1 'polypeptide(L)'
;MRDGVVVQEGVYSIFLNSLAYSFYPIFTIFFIFYIVMRGKDFGPMLKAEQRARKGEVVNPEVNQGDATEMENLKPIEGIKYRARNAVIPVAVIVLGTIVGLMYTGFQNLKGQIAAIDPGAKLDSWSSIWAQMNTLDPTVVGFTKKLGTLIGASDSYYSLLWSSLLALIVAVFMTVGQKIMNLQSSVETAISGFKSMIPAILILILAWALAGVTEEMHTADFITRAIGDSIPPWLIPATTFILAGFIAFSTGSSWSTMALVYPLILPATWAICHSDVYQYTDVDSMTIFYNTVSAVLAGAVLGDHCSPISDTTILSSLASGSNHIDHVKTQMPYALFVGLISVIIGSLLTGMGLHPLLAIILGIGTIMGIVELIGKRAE
;
A
#
# COMPACT_ATOMS: atom_id res chain seq x y z
N MET A 1 -25.10 1.68 -9.04
CA MET A 1 -25.13 0.80 -10.24
C MET A 1 -26.49 0.88 -10.90
N ARG A 2 -26.65 1.85 -11.76
CA ARG A 2 -27.75 1.90 -12.72
C ARG A 2 -27.14 1.65 -14.09
N ASP A 3 -27.80 0.76 -14.85
CA ASP A 3 -27.50 0.42 -16.22
C ASP A 3 -26.22 -0.38 -16.50
N GLY A 4 -26.20 -1.64 -16.03
CA GLY A 4 -25.76 -2.79 -16.85
C GLY A 4 -24.30 -2.94 -17.27
N VAL A 5 -23.40 -2.00 -16.96
CA VAL A 5 -21.98 -2.20 -17.23
C VAL A 5 -21.32 -2.83 -16.00
N VAL A 6 -21.44 -4.13 -15.93
CA VAL A 6 -20.64 -4.93 -14.99
C VAL A 6 -19.23 -4.92 -15.54
N VAL A 7 -18.28 -4.28 -14.83
CA VAL A 7 -16.86 -4.59 -15.02
C VAL A 7 -16.72 -6.09 -14.79
N GLN A 8 -16.54 -6.87 -15.85
CA GLN A 8 -16.50 -8.33 -15.77
C GLN A 8 -15.25 -8.87 -15.05
N GLU A 9 -14.36 -7.97 -14.60
CA GLU A 9 -13.16 -8.34 -13.89
C GLU A 9 -13.37 -8.34 -12.37
N GLY A 10 -12.92 -9.41 -11.73
CA GLY A 10 -12.89 -9.48 -10.28
C GLY A 10 -11.93 -8.45 -9.65
N VAL A 11 -12.23 -7.98 -8.44
CA VAL A 11 -11.43 -6.98 -7.69
C VAL A 11 -9.93 -7.32 -7.65
N TYR A 12 -9.60 -8.60 -7.52
CA TYR A 12 -8.20 -9.07 -7.50
C TYR A 12 -7.51 -8.91 -8.86
N SER A 13 -8.22 -9.17 -9.97
CA SER A 13 -7.69 -8.95 -11.33
C SER A 13 -7.41 -7.45 -11.56
N ILE A 14 -8.34 -6.59 -11.15
CA ILE A 14 -8.16 -5.13 -11.20
C ILE A 14 -6.91 -4.71 -10.42
N PHE A 15 -6.75 -5.22 -9.19
CA PHE A 15 -5.57 -4.94 -8.38
C PHE A 15 -4.27 -5.40 -9.06
N LEU A 16 -4.22 -6.63 -9.58
CA LEU A 16 -3.02 -7.13 -10.27
C LEU A 16 -2.68 -6.32 -11.52
N ASN A 17 -3.69 -5.95 -12.31
CA ASN A 17 -3.48 -5.12 -13.50
C ASN A 17 -3.03 -3.71 -13.14
N SER A 18 -3.49 -3.16 -12.01
CA SER A 18 -3.06 -1.85 -11.51
C SER A 18 -1.59 -1.81 -11.07
N LEU A 19 -0.98 -2.96 -10.72
CA LEU A 19 0.43 -3.02 -10.33
C LEU A 19 1.39 -2.53 -11.41
N ALA A 20 1.02 -2.67 -12.69
CA ALA A 20 1.80 -2.14 -13.80
C ALA A 20 1.93 -0.60 -13.78
N TYR A 21 1.03 0.08 -13.08
CA TYR A 21 0.98 1.53 -12.91
C TYR A 21 1.48 1.99 -11.53
N SER A 22 2.08 1.11 -10.73
CA SER A 22 2.59 1.42 -9.38
C SER A 22 3.95 2.14 -9.45
N PHE A 23 3.98 3.31 -10.10
CA PHE A 23 5.22 4.04 -10.39
C PHE A 23 5.97 4.47 -9.14
N TYR A 24 5.29 5.09 -8.17
CA TYR A 24 5.94 5.59 -6.96
C TYR A 24 6.65 4.50 -6.15
N PRO A 25 6.04 3.36 -5.81
CA PRO A 25 6.74 2.27 -5.15
C PRO A 25 7.93 1.73 -5.95
N ILE A 26 7.75 1.51 -7.26
CA ILE A 26 8.81 0.99 -8.13
C ILE A 26 9.98 1.97 -8.18
N PHE A 27 9.71 3.25 -8.42
CA PHE A 27 10.74 4.28 -8.49
C PHE A 27 11.42 4.52 -7.15
N THR A 28 10.69 4.45 -6.03
CA THR A 28 11.26 4.61 -4.68
C THR A 28 12.24 3.49 -4.37
N ILE A 29 11.85 2.23 -4.61
CA ILE A 29 12.75 1.09 -4.40
C ILE A 29 13.99 1.21 -5.27
N PHE A 30 13.82 1.52 -6.56
CA PHE A 30 14.95 1.73 -7.47
C PHE A 30 15.84 2.89 -7.01
N PHE A 31 15.26 4.02 -6.64
CA PHE A 31 15.97 5.21 -6.17
C PHE A 31 16.82 4.91 -4.94
N ILE A 32 16.27 4.23 -3.93
CA ILE A 32 16.99 3.84 -2.72
C ILE A 32 18.21 2.97 -3.06
N PHE A 33 18.01 1.93 -3.86
CA PHE A 33 19.13 1.08 -4.29
C PHE A 33 20.18 1.88 -5.07
N TYR A 34 19.74 2.77 -5.96
CA TYR A 34 20.64 3.53 -6.79
C TYR A 34 21.50 4.52 -5.99
N ILE A 35 20.90 5.32 -5.07
CA ILE A 35 21.67 6.25 -4.24
C ILE A 35 22.66 5.51 -3.33
N VAL A 36 22.26 4.37 -2.76
CA VAL A 36 23.16 3.54 -1.92
C VAL A 36 24.34 3.00 -2.75
N MET A 37 24.08 2.48 -3.95
CA MET A 37 25.15 1.96 -4.82
C MET A 37 26.10 3.07 -5.29
N ARG A 38 25.59 4.28 -5.54
CA ARG A 38 26.42 5.41 -6.00
C ARG A 38 27.11 6.17 -4.86
N GLY A 39 26.65 6.00 -3.61
CA GLY A 39 27.11 6.74 -2.44
C GLY A 39 26.88 8.25 -2.61
N LYS A 40 25.79 8.65 -3.29
CA LYS A 40 25.44 10.04 -3.58
C LYS A 40 24.14 10.41 -2.91
N ASP A 41 24.16 11.52 -2.19
CA ASP A 41 23.01 12.11 -1.51
C ASP A 41 22.80 13.55 -1.93
N PHE A 42 21.64 14.11 -1.64
CA PHE A 42 21.34 15.53 -1.89
C PHE A 42 20.43 16.11 -0.80
N GLY A 43 20.37 17.43 -0.74
CA GLY A 43 19.51 18.15 0.18
C GLY A 43 19.81 17.89 1.66
N PRO A 44 18.81 17.84 2.54
CA PRO A 44 18.99 17.61 3.97
C PRO A 44 19.64 16.27 4.31
N MET A 45 19.38 15.21 3.53
CA MET A 45 19.98 13.88 3.74
C MET A 45 21.51 13.93 3.58
N LEU A 46 22.03 14.64 2.57
CA LEU A 46 23.48 14.82 2.41
C LEU A 46 24.12 15.44 3.64
N LYS A 47 23.49 16.46 4.23
CA LYS A 47 24.00 17.11 5.45
C LYS A 47 23.96 16.17 6.66
N ALA A 48 22.90 15.38 6.78
CA ALA A 48 22.76 14.40 7.84
C ALA A 48 23.82 13.29 7.75
N GLU A 49 24.07 12.80 6.54
CA GLU A 49 25.10 11.79 6.27
C GLU A 49 26.50 12.33 6.54
N GLN A 50 26.82 13.55 6.11
CA GLN A 50 28.09 14.20 6.41
C GLN A 50 28.31 14.41 7.91
N ARG A 51 27.25 14.76 8.65
CA ARG A 51 27.28 14.88 10.12
C ARG A 51 27.55 13.53 10.79
N ALA A 52 26.81 12.51 10.36
CA ALA A 52 26.94 11.15 10.91
C ALA A 52 28.34 10.58 10.69
N ARG A 53 28.96 10.82 9.53
CA ARG A 53 30.34 10.39 9.24
C ARG A 53 31.39 11.07 10.13
N LYS A 54 31.12 12.26 10.66
CA LYS A 54 31.95 12.94 11.65
C LYS A 54 31.75 12.41 13.07
N GLY A 55 30.86 11.43 13.26
CA GLY A 55 30.54 10.86 14.58
C GLY A 55 29.39 11.58 15.30
N GLU A 56 28.82 12.64 14.71
CA GLU A 56 27.71 13.40 15.29
C GLU A 56 26.37 12.80 14.80
N VAL A 57 25.96 11.72 15.44
CA VAL A 57 24.74 10.95 15.01
C VAL A 57 23.46 11.70 15.37
N VAL A 58 23.44 12.47 16.46
CA VAL A 58 22.27 13.24 16.92
C VAL A 58 22.32 14.65 16.35
N ASN A 59 21.19 15.13 15.81
CA ASN A 59 21.08 16.51 15.35
C ASN A 59 20.92 17.46 16.54
N PRO A 60 21.87 18.36 16.80
CA PRO A 60 21.80 19.28 17.94
C PRO A 60 20.68 20.33 17.84
N GLU A 61 20.16 20.56 16.64
CA GLU A 61 19.10 21.56 16.40
C GLU A 61 17.69 21.06 16.70
N VAL A 62 17.52 19.74 16.96
CA VAL A 62 16.21 19.16 17.19
C VAL A 62 15.99 18.93 18.68
N ASN A 63 15.06 19.67 19.27
CA ASN A 63 14.64 19.50 20.65
C ASN A 63 14.07 18.09 20.90
N GLN A 64 14.51 17.43 21.97
CA GLN A 64 14.05 16.10 22.39
C GLN A 64 12.62 16.08 22.99
N GLY A 65 11.83 17.15 22.77
CA GLY A 65 10.56 17.39 23.48
C GLY A 65 9.37 16.50 23.16
N ASP A 66 9.39 15.72 22.08
CA ASP A 66 8.23 14.90 21.66
C ASP A 66 8.30 13.45 22.14
N ALA A 67 9.02 13.20 23.24
CA ALA A 67 9.36 11.85 23.69
C ALA A 67 8.22 11.11 24.43
N THR A 68 7.09 11.74 24.75
CA THR A 68 6.15 11.21 25.76
C THR A 68 5.30 10.04 25.24
N GLU A 69 4.90 10.02 23.98
CA GLU A 69 4.17 8.85 23.41
C GLU A 69 5.13 7.72 23.01
N MET A 70 6.37 8.06 22.72
CA MET A 70 7.42 7.10 22.34
C MET A 70 8.01 6.33 23.54
N GLU A 71 7.80 6.80 24.77
CA GLU A 71 8.38 6.15 25.96
C GLU A 71 7.83 4.75 26.19
N ASN A 72 6.59 4.50 25.84
CA ASN A 72 5.93 3.19 25.96
C ASN A 72 6.39 2.15 24.91
N LEU A 73 7.10 2.58 23.88
CA LEU A 73 7.59 1.73 22.79
C LEU A 73 9.10 1.48 22.87
N LYS A 74 9.80 2.07 23.88
CA LYS A 74 11.23 1.82 24.07
C LYS A 74 11.50 0.37 24.44
N PRO A 75 12.51 -0.25 23.83
CA PRO A 75 12.93 -1.59 24.23
C PRO A 75 13.38 -1.62 25.68
N ILE A 76 13.15 -2.73 26.35
CA ILE A 76 13.61 -2.93 27.74
C ILE A 76 15.14 -2.86 27.77
N GLU A 77 15.70 -2.04 28.66
CA GLU A 77 17.15 -1.88 28.79
C GLU A 77 17.85 -3.17 29.24
N GLY A 78 19.07 -3.40 28.76
CA GLY A 78 19.88 -4.57 29.16
C GLY A 78 19.61 -5.86 28.43
N ILE A 79 18.67 -5.91 27.48
CA ILE A 79 18.35 -7.11 26.70
C ILE A 79 19.16 -7.19 25.42
N LYS A 80 19.66 -8.39 25.09
CA LYS A 80 20.34 -8.62 23.80
C LYS A 80 19.31 -8.63 22.67
N TYR A 81 19.46 -7.69 21.72
CA TYR A 81 18.66 -7.65 20.51
C TYR A 81 18.94 -8.87 19.63
N ARG A 82 17.88 -9.57 19.23
CA ARG A 82 17.98 -10.76 18.36
C ARG A 82 16.97 -10.60 17.23
N ALA A 83 17.43 -10.48 15.99
CA ALA A 83 16.58 -10.34 14.80
C ALA A 83 15.49 -11.40 14.72
N ARG A 84 15.76 -12.64 15.17
CA ARG A 84 14.77 -13.73 15.17
C ARG A 84 13.49 -13.41 15.96
N ASN A 85 13.56 -12.52 16.96
CA ASN A 85 12.41 -12.16 17.78
C ASN A 85 11.40 -11.27 17.02
N ALA A 86 11.85 -10.60 15.96
CA ALA A 86 11.00 -9.89 15.01
C ALA A 86 10.67 -10.74 13.78
N VAL A 87 11.69 -11.39 13.20
CA VAL A 87 11.56 -12.14 11.93
C VAL A 87 10.59 -13.32 12.06
N ILE A 88 10.63 -14.08 13.15
CA ILE A 88 9.76 -15.27 13.29
C ILE A 88 8.27 -14.89 13.39
N PRO A 89 7.81 -13.99 14.27
CA PRO A 89 6.41 -13.57 14.27
C PRO A 89 5.94 -12.97 12.96
N VAL A 90 6.78 -12.13 12.31
CA VAL A 90 6.46 -11.57 11.00
C VAL A 90 6.33 -12.66 9.93
N ALA A 91 7.26 -13.61 9.91
CA ALA A 91 7.18 -14.75 8.99
C ALA A 91 5.91 -15.60 9.23
N VAL A 92 5.51 -15.78 10.49
CA VAL A 92 4.27 -16.49 10.83
C VAL A 92 3.04 -15.75 10.28
N ILE A 93 2.99 -14.41 10.38
CA ILE A 93 1.89 -13.63 9.77
C ILE A 93 1.89 -13.82 8.26
N VAL A 94 3.01 -13.59 7.60
CA VAL A 94 3.09 -13.62 6.13
C VAL A 94 2.76 -15.01 5.59
N LEU A 95 3.45 -16.04 6.10
CA LEU A 95 3.23 -17.43 5.64
C LEU A 95 1.85 -17.93 6.06
N GLY A 96 1.42 -17.62 7.27
CA GLY A 96 0.09 -17.99 7.78
C GLY A 96 -1.03 -17.37 6.94
N THR A 97 -0.89 -16.09 6.54
CA THR A 97 -1.85 -15.44 5.65
C THR A 97 -1.88 -16.09 4.28
N ILE A 98 -0.72 -16.35 3.66
CA ILE A 98 -0.66 -17.03 2.36
C ILE A 98 -1.35 -18.40 2.44
N VAL A 99 -1.03 -19.21 3.44
CA VAL A 99 -1.65 -20.52 3.64
C VAL A 99 -3.15 -20.39 3.90
N GLY A 100 -3.56 -19.40 4.70
CA GLY A 100 -4.97 -19.12 4.98
C GLY A 100 -5.75 -18.71 3.73
N LEU A 101 -5.19 -17.84 2.88
CA LEU A 101 -5.79 -17.44 1.60
C LEU A 101 -5.91 -18.64 0.65
N MET A 102 -4.89 -19.46 0.55
CA MET A 102 -4.95 -20.68 -0.25
C MET A 102 -6.02 -21.65 0.26
N TYR A 103 -6.08 -21.86 1.57
CA TYR A 103 -7.05 -22.77 2.17
C TYR A 103 -8.50 -22.28 2.02
N THR A 104 -8.77 -21.03 2.37
CA THR A 104 -10.13 -20.47 2.29
C THR A 104 -10.59 -20.33 0.84
N GLY A 105 -9.69 -19.91 -0.08
CA GLY A 105 -9.96 -19.87 -1.51
C GLY A 105 -10.29 -21.25 -2.07
N PHE A 106 -9.56 -22.27 -1.68
CA PHE A 106 -9.84 -23.66 -2.05
C PHE A 106 -11.22 -24.11 -1.59
N GLN A 107 -11.61 -23.83 -0.34
CA GLN A 107 -12.93 -24.20 0.19
C GLN A 107 -14.07 -23.46 -0.55
N ASN A 108 -13.89 -22.18 -0.80
CA ASN A 108 -14.89 -21.38 -1.49
C ASN A 108 -15.05 -21.79 -2.96
N LEU A 109 -13.94 -22.03 -3.67
CA LEU A 109 -13.97 -22.54 -5.04
C LEU A 109 -14.62 -23.92 -5.13
N LYS A 110 -14.32 -24.79 -4.17
CA LYS A 110 -14.98 -26.10 -4.06
C LYS A 110 -16.50 -25.95 -4.01
N GLY A 111 -17.00 -25.03 -3.17
CA GLY A 111 -18.43 -24.73 -3.07
C GLY A 111 -19.02 -24.16 -4.38
N GLN A 112 -18.32 -23.23 -5.02
CA GLN A 112 -18.75 -22.61 -6.28
C GLN A 112 -18.80 -23.62 -7.44
N ILE A 113 -17.79 -24.46 -7.59
CA ILE A 113 -17.76 -25.49 -8.65
C ILE A 113 -18.85 -26.53 -8.39
N ALA A 114 -19.05 -26.98 -7.16
CA ALA A 114 -20.10 -27.94 -6.80
C ALA A 114 -21.52 -27.41 -7.06
N ALA A 115 -21.72 -26.09 -6.98
CA ALA A 115 -22.98 -25.44 -7.30
C ALA A 115 -23.29 -25.45 -8.82
N ILE A 116 -22.24 -25.39 -9.66
CA ILE A 116 -22.39 -25.42 -11.13
C ILE A 116 -22.42 -26.86 -11.66
N ASP A 117 -21.55 -27.72 -11.14
CA ASP A 117 -21.46 -29.14 -11.51
C ASP A 117 -21.50 -30.02 -10.24
N PRO A 118 -22.72 -30.43 -9.82
CA PRO A 118 -22.90 -31.32 -8.64
C PRO A 118 -22.26 -32.70 -8.77
N GLY A 119 -21.88 -33.12 -9.99
CA GLY A 119 -21.21 -34.38 -10.26
C GLY A 119 -19.68 -34.30 -10.23
N ALA A 120 -19.12 -33.11 -10.09
CA ALA A 120 -17.68 -32.90 -10.11
C ALA A 120 -16.96 -33.58 -8.94
N LYS A 121 -15.90 -34.35 -9.22
CA LYS A 121 -15.04 -34.92 -8.17
C LYS A 121 -14.08 -33.84 -7.66
N LEU A 122 -14.36 -33.29 -6.47
CA LEU A 122 -13.63 -32.18 -5.86
C LEU A 122 -12.90 -32.63 -4.56
N ASP A 123 -12.24 -33.79 -4.61
CA ASP A 123 -11.64 -34.41 -3.41
C ASP A 123 -10.20 -33.95 -3.15
N SER A 124 -9.58 -33.26 -4.08
CA SER A 124 -8.17 -32.85 -3.98
C SER A 124 -7.92 -31.46 -4.57
N TRP A 125 -6.79 -30.85 -4.17
CA TRP A 125 -6.30 -29.61 -4.73
C TRP A 125 -6.17 -29.66 -6.25
N SER A 126 -5.65 -30.78 -6.77
CA SER A 126 -5.45 -30.96 -8.21
C SER A 126 -6.76 -31.02 -8.98
N SER A 127 -7.81 -31.63 -8.42
CA SER A 127 -9.12 -31.70 -9.06
C SER A 127 -9.80 -30.32 -9.13
N ILE A 128 -9.77 -29.55 -8.05
CA ILE A 128 -10.31 -28.19 -8.03
C ILE A 128 -9.50 -27.28 -8.95
N TRP A 129 -8.16 -27.37 -8.91
CA TRP A 129 -7.28 -26.60 -9.79
C TRP A 129 -7.54 -26.89 -11.27
N ALA A 130 -7.80 -28.15 -11.63
CA ALA A 130 -8.14 -28.53 -12.99
C ALA A 130 -9.50 -27.97 -13.44
N GLN A 131 -10.47 -27.94 -12.51
CA GLN A 131 -11.86 -27.58 -12.82
C GLN A 131 -12.17 -26.08 -12.66
N MET A 132 -11.21 -25.23 -12.32
CA MET A 132 -11.43 -23.78 -12.25
C MET A 132 -11.97 -23.18 -13.56
N ASN A 133 -11.66 -23.80 -14.69
CA ASN A 133 -12.15 -23.35 -16.01
C ASN A 133 -13.67 -23.51 -16.17
N THR A 134 -14.34 -24.30 -15.31
CA THR A 134 -15.81 -24.43 -15.33
C THR A 134 -16.52 -23.20 -14.78
N LEU A 135 -15.82 -22.42 -13.92
CA LEU A 135 -16.33 -21.15 -13.39
C LEU A 135 -16.23 -20.04 -14.44
N ASP A 136 -15.10 -19.98 -15.11
CA ASP A 136 -14.81 -19.03 -16.18
C ASP A 136 -13.84 -19.65 -17.20
N PRO A 137 -14.25 -19.83 -18.47
CA PRO A 137 -13.41 -20.40 -19.52
C PRO A 137 -12.11 -19.62 -19.78
N THR A 138 -12.04 -18.35 -19.38
CA THR A 138 -10.85 -17.51 -19.55
C THR A 138 -9.78 -17.78 -18.50
N VAL A 139 -10.08 -18.51 -17.42
CA VAL A 139 -9.15 -18.84 -16.33
C VAL A 139 -8.23 -19.97 -16.77
N VAL A 140 -7.29 -19.64 -17.65
CA VAL A 140 -6.28 -20.57 -18.18
C VAL A 140 -4.88 -20.12 -17.74
N GLY A 141 -4.06 -21.09 -17.34
CA GLY A 141 -2.68 -20.85 -16.90
C GLY A 141 -2.55 -20.60 -15.39
N PHE A 142 -1.31 -20.74 -14.92
CA PHE A 142 -0.98 -20.71 -13.49
C PHE A 142 -1.38 -19.39 -12.81
N THR A 143 -1.01 -18.27 -13.41
CA THR A 143 -1.21 -16.93 -12.82
C THR A 143 -2.69 -16.59 -12.67
N LYS A 144 -3.51 -16.86 -13.71
CA LYS A 144 -4.96 -16.61 -13.64
C LYS A 144 -5.64 -17.52 -12.62
N LYS A 145 -5.28 -18.81 -12.59
CA LYS A 145 -5.81 -19.76 -11.59
C LYS A 145 -5.42 -19.37 -10.16
N LEU A 146 -4.19 -18.93 -9.94
CA LEU A 146 -3.76 -18.43 -8.64
C LEU A 146 -4.53 -17.16 -8.25
N GLY A 147 -4.73 -16.25 -9.20
CA GLY A 147 -5.55 -15.05 -9.01
C GLY A 147 -6.99 -15.38 -8.63
N THR A 148 -7.62 -16.33 -9.32
CA THR A 148 -8.97 -16.80 -9.00
C THR A 148 -9.04 -17.45 -7.63
N LEU A 149 -8.03 -18.26 -7.25
CA LEU A 149 -7.94 -18.88 -5.94
C LEU A 149 -7.86 -17.84 -4.81
N ILE A 150 -6.97 -16.86 -4.96
CA ILE A 150 -6.80 -15.80 -3.95
C ILE A 150 -8.02 -14.86 -3.97
N GLY A 151 -8.58 -14.54 -5.14
CA GLY A 151 -9.79 -13.73 -5.25
C GLY A 151 -11.03 -14.36 -4.62
N ALA A 152 -11.13 -15.69 -4.63
CA ALA A 152 -12.20 -16.43 -3.97
C ALA A 152 -11.94 -16.66 -2.46
N SER A 153 -10.77 -16.27 -1.93
CA SER A 153 -10.39 -16.50 -0.53
C SER A 153 -11.11 -15.57 0.43
N ASP A 154 -11.16 -15.98 1.70
CA ASP A 154 -11.57 -15.14 2.82
C ASP A 154 -10.32 -14.53 3.48
N SER A 155 -10.02 -13.29 3.11
CA SER A 155 -8.86 -12.56 3.60
C SER A 155 -8.98 -12.21 5.09
N TYR A 156 -10.19 -11.93 5.59
CA TYR A 156 -10.42 -11.60 7.00
C TYR A 156 -10.10 -12.78 7.91
N TYR A 157 -10.62 -13.96 7.58
CA TYR A 157 -10.30 -15.18 8.31
C TYR A 157 -8.81 -15.49 8.26
N SER A 158 -8.19 -15.37 7.10
CA SER A 158 -6.78 -15.68 6.90
C SER A 158 -5.88 -14.76 7.74
N LEU A 159 -6.15 -13.45 7.73
CA LEU A 159 -5.42 -12.46 8.52
C LEU A 159 -5.67 -12.61 10.02
N LEU A 160 -6.91 -12.88 10.43
CA LEU A 160 -7.26 -13.07 11.85
C LEU A 160 -6.50 -14.24 12.46
N TRP A 161 -6.53 -15.41 11.82
CA TRP A 161 -5.86 -16.59 12.34
C TRP A 161 -4.34 -16.47 12.31
N SER A 162 -3.77 -15.91 11.24
CA SER A 162 -2.32 -15.71 11.13
C SER A 162 -1.80 -14.71 12.16
N SER A 163 -2.52 -13.61 12.40
CA SER A 163 -2.13 -12.59 13.39
C SER A 163 -2.25 -13.11 14.83
N LEU A 164 -3.32 -13.85 15.16
CA LEU A 164 -3.46 -14.50 16.46
C LEU A 164 -2.35 -15.54 16.70
N LEU A 165 -2.04 -16.36 15.71
CA LEU A 165 -0.94 -17.32 15.80
C LEU A 165 0.40 -16.61 16.00
N ALA A 166 0.66 -15.55 15.28
CA ALA A 166 1.89 -14.76 15.42
C ALA A 166 2.00 -14.11 16.80
N LEU A 167 0.90 -13.59 17.35
CA LEU A 167 0.85 -13.06 18.71
C LEU A 167 1.21 -14.14 19.74
N ILE A 168 0.62 -15.32 19.61
CA ILE A 168 0.93 -16.47 20.48
C ILE A 168 2.42 -16.81 20.38
N VAL A 169 2.96 -16.92 19.17
CA VAL A 169 4.39 -17.20 18.93
C VAL A 169 5.27 -16.11 19.55
N ALA A 170 4.92 -14.84 19.39
CA ALA A 170 5.66 -13.71 19.97
C ALA A 170 5.67 -13.79 21.50
N VAL A 171 4.54 -14.07 22.15
CA VAL A 171 4.45 -14.23 23.60
C VAL A 171 5.27 -15.43 24.06
N PHE A 172 5.16 -16.58 23.42
CA PHE A 172 5.97 -17.77 23.75
C PHE A 172 7.47 -17.50 23.61
N MET A 173 7.88 -16.82 22.55
CA MET A 173 9.29 -16.47 22.36
C MET A 173 9.79 -15.50 23.43
N THR A 174 8.97 -14.52 23.80
CA THR A 174 9.33 -13.50 24.78
C THR A 174 9.46 -14.09 26.18
N VAL A 175 8.46 -14.87 26.61
CA VAL A 175 8.45 -15.54 27.93
C VAL A 175 9.50 -16.65 27.98
N GLY A 176 9.61 -17.48 26.94
CA GLY A 176 10.59 -18.57 26.88
C GLY A 176 12.04 -18.12 26.87
N GLN A 177 12.33 -16.95 26.35
CA GLN A 177 13.65 -16.32 26.40
C GLN A 177 13.87 -15.49 27.70
N LYS A 178 12.89 -15.45 28.61
CA LYS A 178 12.92 -14.68 29.85
C LYS A 178 13.18 -13.16 29.60
N ILE A 179 12.70 -12.63 28.49
CA ILE A 179 12.75 -11.21 28.17
C ILE A 179 11.73 -10.46 29.03
N MET A 180 10.51 -10.99 29.09
CA MET A 180 9.41 -10.48 29.93
C MET A 180 8.69 -11.65 30.60
N ASN A 181 8.02 -11.39 31.69
CA ASN A 181 7.09 -12.35 32.26
C ASN A 181 5.77 -12.38 31.48
N LEU A 182 4.92 -13.36 31.74
CA LEU A 182 3.64 -13.54 31.01
C LEU A 182 2.72 -12.33 31.22
N GLN A 183 2.64 -11.81 32.43
CA GLN A 183 1.80 -10.66 32.76
C GLN A 183 2.22 -9.42 31.94
N SER A 184 3.49 -9.07 31.97
CA SER A 184 4.01 -7.93 31.20
C SER A 184 3.84 -8.13 29.70
N SER A 185 3.97 -9.37 29.20
CA SER A 185 3.74 -9.68 27.78
C SER A 185 2.29 -9.45 27.37
N VAL A 186 1.32 -9.84 28.23
CA VAL A 186 -0.10 -9.59 27.99
C VAL A 186 -0.44 -8.11 28.09
N GLU A 187 0.09 -7.40 29.09
CA GLU A 187 -0.09 -5.94 29.22
C GLU A 187 0.43 -5.19 28.00
N THR A 188 1.60 -5.59 27.47
CA THR A 188 2.17 -5.03 26.24
C THR A 188 1.28 -5.31 25.04
N ALA A 189 0.73 -6.53 24.91
CA ALA A 189 -0.20 -6.85 23.82
C ALA A 189 -1.47 -5.99 23.90
N ILE A 190 -2.03 -5.81 25.11
CA ILE A 190 -3.21 -4.94 25.34
C ILE A 190 -2.88 -3.49 24.97
N SER A 191 -1.70 -3.01 25.32
CA SER A 191 -1.25 -1.67 24.94
C SER A 191 -1.13 -1.52 23.42
N GLY A 192 -0.62 -2.54 22.72
CA GLY A 192 -0.59 -2.58 21.27
C GLY A 192 -1.98 -2.56 20.64
N PHE A 193 -2.95 -3.28 21.18
CA PHE A 193 -4.35 -3.20 20.71
C PHE A 193 -4.95 -1.82 20.93
N LYS A 194 -4.70 -1.20 22.10
CA LYS A 194 -5.18 0.16 22.37
C LYS A 194 -4.63 1.19 21.39
N SER A 195 -3.38 1.07 20.96
CA SER A 195 -2.77 1.98 19.98
C SER A 195 -3.42 1.90 18.58
N MET A 196 -4.13 0.80 18.27
CA MET A 196 -4.86 0.64 17.01
C MET A 196 -6.28 1.21 17.02
N ILE A 197 -6.83 1.59 18.19
CA ILE A 197 -8.20 2.11 18.30
C ILE A 197 -8.45 3.34 17.42
N PRO A 198 -7.55 4.36 17.35
CA PRO A 198 -7.76 5.50 16.46
C PRO A 198 -7.85 5.09 14.99
N ALA A 199 -7.00 4.18 14.54
CA ALA A 199 -7.04 3.67 13.16
C ALA A 199 -8.35 2.95 12.85
N ILE A 200 -8.85 2.12 13.77
CA ILE A 200 -10.14 1.42 13.63
C ILE A 200 -11.30 2.42 13.56
N LEU A 201 -11.31 3.44 14.42
CA LEU A 201 -12.34 4.48 14.38
C LEU A 201 -12.34 5.26 13.05
N ILE A 202 -11.17 5.61 12.54
CA ILE A 202 -11.04 6.28 11.24
C ILE A 202 -11.61 5.39 10.13
N LEU A 203 -11.27 4.10 10.11
CA LEU A 203 -11.79 3.16 9.11
C LEU A 203 -13.32 3.01 9.19
N ILE A 204 -13.89 2.89 10.39
CA ILE A 204 -15.35 2.81 10.57
C ILE A 204 -16.03 4.07 10.05
N LEU A 205 -15.51 5.26 10.39
CA LEU A 205 -16.06 6.52 9.93
C LEU A 205 -15.90 6.70 8.41
N ALA A 206 -14.78 6.23 7.84
CA ALA A 206 -14.56 6.24 6.41
C ALA A 206 -15.55 5.33 5.66
N TRP A 207 -15.84 4.14 6.17
CA TRP A 207 -16.87 3.27 5.61
C TRP A 207 -18.27 3.86 5.73
N ALA A 208 -18.59 4.48 6.88
CA ALA A 208 -19.87 5.19 7.03
C ALA A 208 -19.99 6.34 6.01
N LEU A 209 -18.91 7.13 5.83
CA LEU A 209 -18.87 8.19 4.84
C LEU A 209 -19.02 7.63 3.41
N ALA A 210 -18.36 6.53 3.08
CA ALA A 210 -18.49 5.87 1.79
C ALA A 210 -19.94 5.48 1.51
N GLY A 211 -20.64 4.88 2.49
CA GLY A 211 -22.08 4.56 2.37
C GLY A 211 -22.95 5.80 2.16
N VAL A 212 -22.70 6.86 2.92
CA VAL A 212 -23.45 8.13 2.74
C VAL A 212 -23.20 8.76 1.37
N THR A 213 -21.95 8.76 0.89
CA THR A 213 -21.61 9.33 -0.44
C THR A 213 -22.22 8.52 -1.59
N GLU A 214 -22.36 7.21 -1.44
CA GLU A 214 -23.07 6.34 -2.39
C GLU A 214 -24.57 6.68 -2.42
N GLU A 215 -25.23 6.73 -1.27
CA GLU A 215 -26.66 7.10 -1.16
C GLU A 215 -26.94 8.52 -1.68
N MET A 216 -26.02 9.45 -1.46
CA MET A 216 -26.13 10.83 -1.97
C MET A 216 -25.81 10.96 -3.47
N HIS A 217 -25.49 9.88 -4.17
CA HIS A 217 -25.07 9.93 -5.57
C HIS A 217 -23.93 10.91 -5.83
N THR A 218 -22.96 10.98 -4.91
CA THR A 218 -21.88 11.98 -4.95
C THR A 218 -21.02 11.81 -6.22
N ALA A 219 -20.78 10.56 -6.68
CA ALA A 219 -20.05 10.31 -7.91
C ALA A 219 -20.77 10.91 -9.14
N ASP A 220 -22.10 10.79 -9.21
CA ASP A 220 -22.93 11.37 -10.29
C ASP A 220 -22.86 12.90 -10.27
N PHE A 221 -22.89 13.50 -9.05
CA PHE A 221 -22.73 14.95 -8.90
C PHE A 221 -21.36 15.42 -9.37
N ILE A 222 -20.28 14.78 -8.95
CA ILE A 222 -18.92 15.11 -9.36
C ILE A 222 -18.79 15.00 -10.87
N THR A 223 -19.29 13.92 -11.47
CA THR A 223 -19.25 13.70 -12.92
C THR A 223 -19.98 14.82 -13.67
N ARG A 224 -21.17 15.25 -13.21
CA ARG A 224 -21.90 16.36 -13.84
C ARG A 224 -21.24 17.71 -13.63
N ALA A 225 -20.64 17.95 -12.44
CA ALA A 225 -20.06 19.24 -12.09
C ALA A 225 -18.73 19.52 -12.78
N ILE A 226 -17.89 18.49 -12.95
CA ILE A 226 -16.51 18.62 -13.44
C ILE A 226 -16.16 17.70 -14.60
N GLY A 227 -17.07 16.78 -14.98
CA GLY A 227 -16.80 15.77 -16.00
C GLY A 227 -16.41 16.37 -17.36
N ASP A 228 -16.97 17.52 -17.73
CA ASP A 228 -16.65 18.20 -18.97
C ASP A 228 -15.33 19.00 -18.91
N SER A 229 -14.80 19.22 -17.71
CA SER A 229 -13.64 20.08 -17.47
C SER A 229 -12.33 19.32 -17.25
N ILE A 230 -12.41 18.07 -16.80
CA ILE A 230 -11.24 17.25 -16.50
C ILE A 230 -11.16 16.08 -17.49
N PRO A 231 -10.20 16.10 -18.40
CA PRO A 231 -10.02 15.01 -19.35
C PRO A 231 -9.59 13.70 -18.62
N PRO A 232 -10.09 12.52 -19.03
CA PRO A 232 -9.83 11.25 -18.37
C PRO A 232 -8.34 10.95 -18.14
N TRP A 233 -7.46 11.32 -19.09
CA TRP A 233 -6.02 11.10 -18.97
C TRP A 233 -5.37 11.84 -17.79
N LEU A 234 -5.99 12.90 -17.29
CA LEU A 234 -5.48 13.70 -16.17
C LEU A 234 -5.92 13.13 -14.80
N ILE A 235 -7.01 12.32 -14.76
CA ILE A 235 -7.59 11.80 -13.51
C ILE A 235 -6.56 11.06 -12.66
N PRO A 236 -5.73 10.12 -13.17
CA PRO A 236 -4.76 9.42 -12.35
C PRO A 236 -3.74 10.36 -11.68
N ALA A 237 -3.23 11.35 -12.41
CA ALA A 237 -2.24 12.30 -11.89
C ALA A 237 -2.84 13.20 -10.80
N THR A 238 -4.03 13.73 -11.01
CA THR A 238 -4.74 14.54 -9.99
C THR A 238 -5.13 13.72 -8.78
N THR A 239 -5.54 12.48 -8.98
CA THR A 239 -5.86 11.54 -7.90
C THR A 239 -4.63 11.22 -7.05
N PHE A 240 -3.48 11.00 -7.66
CA PHE A 240 -2.22 10.77 -6.94
C PHE A 240 -1.89 11.95 -6.03
N ILE A 241 -1.98 13.17 -6.54
CA ILE A 241 -1.69 14.39 -5.77
C ILE A 241 -2.71 14.54 -4.62
N LEU A 242 -4.00 14.36 -4.90
CA LEU A 242 -5.06 14.45 -3.90
C LEU A 242 -4.87 13.42 -2.78
N ALA A 243 -4.64 12.16 -3.13
CA ALA A 243 -4.37 11.10 -2.18
C ALA A 243 -3.12 11.39 -1.34
N GLY A 244 -2.07 11.95 -1.95
CA GLY A 244 -0.86 12.39 -1.25
C GLY A 244 -1.13 13.47 -0.20
N PHE A 245 -1.93 14.47 -0.53
CA PHE A 245 -2.30 15.51 0.44
C PHE A 245 -3.17 14.99 1.59
N ILE A 246 -4.14 14.12 1.29
CA ILE A 246 -5.01 13.53 2.30
C ILE A 246 -4.16 12.65 3.25
N ALA A 247 -3.31 11.79 2.71
CA ALA A 247 -2.45 10.92 3.50
C ALA A 247 -1.44 11.69 4.34
N PHE A 248 -0.84 12.75 3.80
CA PHE A 248 0.02 13.65 4.55
C PHE A 248 -0.70 14.27 5.75
N SER A 249 -1.95 14.72 5.54
CA SER A 249 -2.75 15.39 6.58
C SER A 249 -3.29 14.42 7.63
N THR A 250 -3.62 13.19 7.24
CA THR A 250 -4.17 12.17 8.14
C THR A 250 -3.12 11.31 8.81
N GLY A 251 -1.90 11.25 8.24
CA GLY A 251 -0.83 10.36 8.67
C GLY A 251 -1.12 8.87 8.42
N SER A 252 -2.06 8.56 7.53
CA SER A 252 -2.45 7.17 7.27
C SER A 252 -2.81 6.92 5.80
N SER A 253 -2.05 6.05 5.16
CA SER A 253 -2.35 5.59 3.79
C SER A 253 -3.65 4.77 3.73
N TRP A 254 -3.95 3.98 4.75
CA TRP A 254 -5.16 3.14 4.82
C TRP A 254 -6.44 3.98 4.87
N SER A 255 -6.49 4.99 5.76
CA SER A 255 -7.63 5.91 5.85
C SER A 255 -7.85 6.65 4.54
N THR A 256 -6.76 7.08 3.90
CA THR A 256 -6.82 7.76 2.61
C THR A 256 -7.41 6.87 1.52
N MET A 257 -6.96 5.62 1.43
CA MET A 257 -7.53 4.66 0.47
C MET A 257 -9.01 4.41 0.73
N ALA A 258 -9.40 4.23 1.99
CA ALA A 258 -10.80 4.02 2.37
C ALA A 258 -11.71 5.21 2.01
N LEU A 259 -11.18 6.44 2.05
CA LEU A 259 -11.92 7.65 1.67
C LEU A 259 -11.96 7.87 0.15
N VAL A 260 -10.84 7.69 -0.53
CA VAL A 260 -10.68 8.11 -1.93
C VAL A 260 -11.24 7.08 -2.91
N TYR A 261 -11.06 5.79 -2.68
CA TYR A 261 -11.52 4.74 -3.60
C TYR A 261 -13.03 4.81 -3.88
N PRO A 262 -13.92 4.90 -2.89
CA PRO A 262 -15.36 4.93 -3.15
C PRO A 262 -15.82 6.16 -3.94
N LEU A 263 -15.07 7.25 -3.86
CA LEU A 263 -15.40 8.49 -4.57
C LEU A 263 -14.84 8.50 -5.99
N ILE A 264 -13.55 8.19 -6.12
CA ILE A 264 -12.85 8.45 -7.39
C ILE A 264 -13.06 7.36 -8.43
N LEU A 265 -13.20 6.08 -8.04
CA LEU A 265 -13.34 5.01 -9.01
C LEU A 265 -14.66 5.06 -9.78
N PRO A 266 -15.84 5.22 -9.14
CA PRO A 266 -17.09 5.42 -9.86
C PRO A 266 -17.08 6.67 -10.74
N ALA A 267 -16.52 7.79 -10.22
CA ALA A 267 -16.40 9.02 -10.99
C ALA A 267 -15.49 8.86 -12.21
N THR A 268 -14.34 8.19 -12.07
CA THR A 268 -13.43 7.90 -13.19
C THR A 268 -14.13 7.12 -14.29
N TRP A 269 -14.85 6.06 -13.93
CA TRP A 269 -15.59 5.25 -14.89
C TRP A 269 -16.66 6.07 -15.61
N ALA A 270 -17.45 6.84 -14.86
CA ALA A 270 -18.52 7.66 -15.41
C ALA A 270 -17.98 8.78 -16.33
N ILE A 271 -16.85 9.42 -15.99
CA ILE A 271 -16.23 10.45 -16.84
C ILE A 271 -15.70 9.84 -18.14
N CYS A 272 -15.05 8.68 -18.09
CA CYS A 272 -14.58 7.99 -19.29
C CYS A 272 -15.71 7.67 -20.28
N HIS A 273 -16.92 7.35 -19.78
CA HIS A 273 -18.09 6.99 -20.58
C HIS A 273 -19.07 8.16 -20.75
N SER A 274 -18.68 9.39 -20.41
CA SER A 274 -19.52 10.57 -20.63
C SER A 274 -19.70 10.86 -22.12
N ASP A 275 -20.77 11.58 -22.46
CA ASP A 275 -21.06 11.99 -23.87
C ASP A 275 -19.94 12.83 -24.47
N VAL A 276 -19.11 13.48 -23.63
CA VAL A 276 -18.00 14.35 -24.06
C VAL A 276 -16.78 13.53 -24.51
N TYR A 277 -16.42 12.47 -23.77
CA TYR A 277 -15.15 11.78 -24.00
C TYR A 277 -15.30 10.44 -24.72
N GLN A 278 -16.35 9.67 -24.43
CA GLN A 278 -16.70 8.41 -25.09
C GLN A 278 -15.51 7.45 -25.32
N TYR A 279 -14.68 7.25 -24.27
CA TYR A 279 -13.58 6.30 -24.37
C TYR A 279 -14.08 4.87 -24.59
N THR A 280 -13.30 4.08 -25.30
CA THR A 280 -13.58 2.64 -25.40
C THR A 280 -13.42 1.96 -24.04
N ASP A 281 -14.04 0.79 -23.85
CA ASP A 281 -13.88 0.03 -22.59
C ASP A 281 -12.41 -0.28 -22.27
N VAL A 282 -11.59 -0.54 -23.30
CA VAL A 282 -10.15 -0.83 -23.15
C VAL A 282 -9.39 0.41 -22.64
N ASP A 283 -9.65 1.58 -23.21
CA ASP A 283 -9.00 2.83 -22.79
C ASP A 283 -9.49 3.24 -21.39
N SER A 284 -10.79 3.08 -21.12
CA SER A 284 -11.39 3.32 -19.80
C SER A 284 -10.78 2.43 -18.72
N MET A 285 -10.56 1.15 -19.00
CA MET A 285 -9.89 0.23 -18.07
C MET A 285 -8.44 0.62 -17.83
N THR A 286 -7.73 1.11 -18.84
CA THR A 286 -6.35 1.63 -18.68
C THR A 286 -6.30 2.81 -17.72
N ILE A 287 -7.18 3.80 -17.88
CA ILE A 287 -7.33 4.93 -16.97
C ILE A 287 -7.74 4.46 -15.57
N PHE A 288 -8.66 3.49 -15.50
CA PHE A 288 -9.13 2.93 -14.24
C PHE A 288 -8.00 2.25 -13.44
N TYR A 289 -7.21 1.36 -14.06
CA TYR A 289 -6.06 0.73 -13.40
C TYR A 289 -5.02 1.75 -12.93
N ASN A 290 -4.74 2.75 -13.77
CA ASN A 290 -3.82 3.83 -13.40
C ASN A 290 -4.38 4.63 -12.21
N THR A 291 -5.69 4.89 -12.16
CA THR A 291 -6.34 5.59 -11.04
C THR A 291 -6.30 4.75 -9.76
N VAL A 292 -6.58 3.43 -9.84
CA VAL A 292 -6.44 2.52 -8.70
C VAL A 292 -5.03 2.60 -8.12
N SER A 293 -4.02 2.50 -8.98
CA SER A 293 -2.63 2.60 -8.55
C SER A 293 -2.26 3.99 -8.04
N ALA A 294 -2.82 5.04 -8.62
CA ALA A 294 -2.57 6.43 -8.22
C ALA A 294 -3.07 6.71 -6.79
N VAL A 295 -4.23 6.19 -6.40
CA VAL A 295 -4.71 6.28 -4.99
C VAL A 295 -3.73 5.61 -4.04
N LEU A 296 -3.34 4.37 -4.35
CA LEU A 296 -2.40 3.61 -3.52
C LEU A 296 -1.06 4.32 -3.39
N ALA A 297 -0.48 4.68 -4.51
CA ALA A 297 0.85 5.27 -4.61
C ALA A 297 0.89 6.69 -4.01
N GLY A 298 -0.14 7.50 -4.23
CA GLY A 298 -0.27 8.83 -3.63
C GLY A 298 -0.46 8.75 -2.12
N ALA A 299 -1.29 7.82 -1.63
CA ALA A 299 -1.47 7.58 -0.20
C ALA A 299 -0.14 7.20 0.48
N VAL A 300 0.66 6.34 -0.15
CA VAL A 300 2.00 5.96 0.36
C VAL A 300 2.97 7.15 0.33
N LEU A 301 2.96 7.98 -0.72
CA LEU A 301 3.77 9.20 -0.75
C LEU A 301 3.44 10.14 0.42
N GLY A 302 2.15 10.40 0.65
CA GLY A 302 1.71 11.27 1.74
C GLY A 302 2.11 10.73 3.10
N ASP A 303 1.97 9.42 3.30
CA ASP A 303 2.38 8.71 4.50
C ASP A 303 3.89 8.85 4.76
N HIS A 304 4.73 8.68 3.73
CA HIS A 304 6.19 8.89 3.83
C HIS A 304 6.59 10.34 4.16
N CYS A 305 5.79 11.31 3.80
CA CYS A 305 6.06 12.73 4.07
C CYS A 305 5.49 13.20 5.41
N SER A 306 4.53 12.47 6.00
CA SER A 306 3.78 12.89 7.16
C SER A 306 4.57 12.70 8.46
N PRO A 307 4.67 13.76 9.31
CA PRO A 307 5.27 13.63 10.63
C PRO A 307 4.39 12.91 11.65
N ILE A 308 3.13 12.67 11.34
CA ILE A 308 2.19 11.95 12.23
C ILE A 308 1.88 10.53 11.74
N SER A 309 2.63 10.05 10.74
CA SER A 309 2.47 8.71 10.20
C SER A 309 3.02 7.64 11.14
N ASP A 310 2.20 6.62 11.40
CA ASP A 310 2.58 5.45 12.20
C ASP A 310 3.85 4.77 11.65
N THR A 311 3.95 4.64 10.33
CA THR A 311 5.10 3.98 9.68
C THR A 311 6.37 4.79 9.85
N THR A 312 6.30 6.12 9.75
CA THR A 312 7.44 7.03 9.94
C THR A 312 7.86 7.07 11.41
N ILE A 313 6.92 7.09 12.34
CA ILE A 313 7.19 7.03 13.79
C ILE A 313 7.89 5.71 14.13
N LEU A 314 7.34 4.56 13.71
CA LEU A 314 7.90 3.23 13.99
C LEU A 314 9.29 3.03 13.37
N SER A 315 9.51 3.51 12.15
CA SER A 315 10.83 3.40 11.50
C SER A 315 11.89 4.28 12.19
N SER A 316 11.52 5.47 12.65
CA SER A 316 12.39 6.34 13.43
C SER A 316 12.81 5.69 14.75
N LEU A 317 11.84 5.11 15.48
CA LEU A 317 12.09 4.39 16.73
C LEU A 317 13.00 3.18 16.52
N ALA A 318 12.69 2.36 15.50
CA ALA A 318 13.46 1.16 15.20
C ALA A 318 14.92 1.47 14.82
N SER A 319 15.14 2.63 14.21
CA SER A 319 16.46 3.11 13.78
C SER A 319 17.20 3.92 14.87
N GLY A 320 16.55 4.25 16.00
CA GLY A 320 17.07 5.14 17.01
C GLY A 320 17.30 6.57 16.48
N SER A 321 16.59 6.95 15.41
CA SER A 321 16.68 8.26 14.79
C SER A 321 15.67 9.23 15.41
N ASN A 322 16.02 10.52 15.46
CA ASN A 322 15.04 11.54 15.82
C ASN A 322 13.95 11.60 14.74
N HIS A 323 12.68 11.55 15.18
CA HIS A 323 11.53 11.46 14.28
C HIS A 323 11.42 12.67 13.33
N ILE A 324 11.58 13.88 13.83
CA ILE A 324 11.49 15.09 13.00
C ILE A 324 12.67 15.22 12.03
N ASP A 325 13.87 14.80 12.45
CA ASP A 325 15.05 14.75 11.57
C ASP A 325 14.84 13.72 10.46
N HIS A 326 14.26 12.56 10.77
CA HIS A 326 13.87 11.55 9.80
C HIS A 326 12.92 12.13 8.74
N VAL A 327 11.82 12.77 9.16
CA VAL A 327 10.84 13.38 8.23
C VAL A 327 11.50 14.44 7.35
N LYS A 328 12.29 15.35 7.94
CA LYS A 328 12.98 16.43 7.22
C LYS A 328 13.97 15.91 6.17
N THR A 329 14.62 14.79 6.44
CA THR A 329 15.60 14.19 5.52
C THR A 329 14.93 13.33 4.45
N GLN A 330 13.85 12.63 4.77
CA GLN A 330 13.13 11.74 3.85
C GLN A 330 12.23 12.51 2.88
N MET A 331 11.54 13.56 3.34
CA MET A 331 10.52 14.28 2.56
C MET A 331 11.04 14.78 1.18
N PRO A 332 12.23 15.39 1.04
CA PRO A 332 12.72 15.79 -0.27
C PRO A 332 12.93 14.63 -1.24
N TYR A 333 13.30 13.46 -0.74
CA TYR A 333 13.45 12.25 -1.53
C TYR A 333 12.10 11.71 -1.99
N ALA A 334 11.13 11.64 -1.08
CA ALA A 334 9.78 11.22 -1.39
C ALA A 334 9.12 12.15 -2.41
N LEU A 335 9.23 13.47 -2.23
CA LEU A 335 8.69 14.46 -3.17
C LEU A 335 9.38 14.41 -4.54
N PHE A 336 10.68 14.21 -4.59
CA PHE A 336 11.44 14.05 -5.84
C PHE A 336 10.94 12.84 -6.63
N VAL A 337 10.84 11.68 -5.99
CA VAL A 337 10.34 10.46 -6.64
C VAL A 337 8.85 10.59 -6.98
N GLY A 338 8.07 11.22 -6.10
CA GLY A 338 6.64 11.49 -6.30
C GLY A 338 6.38 12.35 -7.54
N LEU A 339 7.18 13.41 -7.73
CA LEU A 339 7.07 14.28 -8.89
C LEU A 339 7.34 13.53 -10.21
N ILE A 340 8.38 12.70 -10.24
CA ILE A 340 8.68 11.85 -11.40
C ILE A 340 7.55 10.83 -11.63
N SER A 341 6.98 10.27 -10.57
CA SER A 341 5.86 9.33 -10.64
C SER A 341 4.60 9.97 -11.23
N VAL A 342 4.30 11.21 -10.85
CA VAL A 342 3.17 11.95 -11.43
C VAL A 342 3.40 12.26 -12.89
N ILE A 343 4.54 12.89 -13.23
CA ILE A 343 4.78 13.41 -14.57
C ILE A 343 5.04 12.29 -15.57
N ILE A 344 5.98 11.39 -15.26
CA ILE A 344 6.40 10.35 -16.20
C ILE A 344 5.53 9.10 -16.05
N GLY A 345 5.14 8.79 -14.82
CA GLY A 345 4.27 7.66 -14.55
C GLY A 345 2.82 7.94 -14.93
N SER A 346 2.04 8.53 -14.02
CA SER A 346 0.59 8.62 -14.14
C SER A 346 0.12 9.49 -15.32
N LEU A 347 0.79 10.63 -15.57
CA LEU A 347 0.38 11.57 -16.62
C LEU A 347 0.62 10.99 -18.03
N LEU A 348 1.86 10.57 -18.33
CA LEU A 348 2.16 10.05 -19.67
C LEU A 348 1.43 8.75 -19.97
N THR A 349 1.24 7.88 -18.99
CA THR A 349 0.44 6.65 -19.20
C THR A 349 -1.05 6.96 -19.33
N GLY A 350 -1.56 7.98 -18.64
CA GLY A 350 -2.89 8.51 -18.88
C GLY A 350 -3.08 9.01 -20.31
N MET A 351 -2.03 9.57 -20.91
CA MET A 351 -2.00 10.01 -22.33
C MET A 351 -1.75 8.86 -23.33
N GLY A 352 -1.68 7.61 -22.88
CA GLY A 352 -1.54 6.42 -23.73
C GLY A 352 -0.12 5.86 -23.84
N LEU A 353 0.86 6.37 -23.08
CA LEU A 353 2.18 5.75 -23.06
C LEU A 353 2.13 4.38 -22.36
N HIS A 354 2.76 3.38 -22.95
CA HIS A 354 2.79 2.05 -22.34
C HIS A 354 3.53 2.06 -20.98
N PRO A 355 3.00 1.43 -19.90
CA PRO A 355 3.56 1.52 -18.55
C PRO A 355 5.04 1.13 -18.44
N LEU A 356 5.47 0.10 -19.18
CA LEU A 356 6.89 -0.30 -19.20
C LEU A 356 7.81 0.80 -19.75
N LEU A 357 7.37 1.54 -20.75
CA LEU A 357 8.14 2.67 -21.27
C LEU A 357 8.21 3.81 -20.26
N ALA A 358 7.11 4.08 -19.56
CA ALA A 358 7.09 5.07 -18.48
C ALA A 358 8.05 4.67 -17.34
N ILE A 359 8.11 3.39 -16.98
CA ILE A 359 9.06 2.87 -15.97
C ILE A 359 10.50 3.10 -16.44
N ILE A 360 10.84 2.73 -17.68
CA ILE A 360 12.20 2.90 -18.22
C ILE A 360 12.59 4.40 -18.25
N LEU A 361 11.70 5.26 -18.71
CA LEU A 361 11.92 6.72 -18.76
C LEU A 361 12.09 7.30 -17.35
N GLY A 362 11.24 6.90 -16.40
CA GLY A 362 11.31 7.34 -15.00
C GLY A 362 12.62 6.92 -14.33
N ILE A 363 13.04 5.68 -14.52
CA ILE A 363 14.33 5.16 -14.03
C ILE A 363 15.49 5.96 -14.65
N GLY A 364 15.48 6.17 -15.96
CA GLY A 364 16.50 6.97 -16.65
C GLY A 364 16.57 8.41 -16.13
N THR A 365 15.40 9.02 -15.87
CA THR A 365 15.30 10.37 -15.31
C THR A 365 15.85 10.41 -13.88
N ILE A 366 15.51 9.46 -13.03
CA ILE A 366 16.05 9.34 -11.67
C ILE A 366 17.58 9.25 -11.70
N MET A 367 18.11 8.34 -12.53
CA MET A 367 19.56 8.19 -12.70
C MET A 367 20.21 9.50 -13.13
N GLY A 368 19.70 10.14 -14.20
CA GLY A 368 20.24 11.39 -14.73
C GLY A 368 20.25 12.51 -13.70
N ILE A 369 19.16 12.71 -12.98
CA ILE A 369 19.07 13.78 -11.98
C ILE A 369 19.97 13.49 -10.78
N VAL A 370 20.00 12.24 -10.26
CA VAL A 370 20.89 11.88 -9.15
C VAL A 370 22.36 12.06 -9.53
N GLU A 371 22.75 11.76 -10.77
CA GLU A 371 24.14 12.00 -11.22
C GLU A 371 24.48 13.50 -11.30
N LEU A 372 23.50 14.35 -11.65
CA LEU A 372 23.69 15.79 -11.78
C LEU A 372 23.73 16.53 -10.42
N ILE A 373 22.78 16.22 -9.51
CA ILE A 373 22.62 16.97 -8.26
C ILE A 373 23.22 16.26 -7.04
N GLY A 374 23.37 14.93 -7.12
CA GLY A 374 23.90 14.12 -6.01
C GLY A 374 25.38 14.35 -5.77
N LYS A 375 25.76 14.47 -4.49
CA LYS A 375 27.13 14.65 -4.04
C LYS A 375 27.50 13.50 -3.08
N ARG A 376 28.77 13.10 -3.08
CA ARG A 376 29.27 12.16 -2.08
C ARG A 376 29.37 12.85 -0.72
N ALA A 377 29.02 12.12 0.33
CA ALA A 377 29.08 12.59 1.69
C ALA A 377 30.50 12.38 2.27
N GLU A 378 31.53 12.88 1.54
CA GLU A 378 32.95 12.80 1.97
C GLU A 378 33.24 13.84 3.03
#